data_19800091eb0ecf7133173c6d8b9c7f05
#
_entry.id   19800091eb0ecf7133173c6d8b9c7f05
#
_cell.length_a   1.000
_cell.length_b   1.000
_cell.length_c   1.000
_cell.angle_alpha   90.00
_cell.angle_beta   90.00
_cell.angle_gamma   90.00
#
_symmetry.space_group_name_H-M   'P 1'
#
loop_
_entity.id
_entity.type
_entity.pdbx_description
1 polymer ?
#
loop_
_entity_poly.entity_id
_entity_poly.type
_entity_poly.pdbx_seq_one_letter_code
_entity_poly.pdbx_strand_id
1 'polypeptide(L)'
;MQKKQFLEKIRLTNRRKNGLLYSINELLMRDWIMTSEKKKNRKVYVVGHKNPDTDSICSALAYANLKRKVTGQEYVAKRAGQVNEETQYILDRFGVEEPGLLSNVQIQVKDLDISRVSGIEGHVSIKEAWRQMKESNTKTMPITKENMLEGLITIGDIATSYMDVYDSHILAKARTQYRNIVQTLDGTIVTGNEHGYFVKGKVVIAASSPELLENFIEKDDLVVLGNRYESQLCALEMEASCIVVCQGSEVSKTIKKLAEERQCVVISTPHDTFTVARLINQSIPVKHFMSKENLTTFKMSDYVEDIKDVMTKKRFRDFPVVDRKGRFVGLISRRLLIDARKKQLILVDHNEKSQAVDGIEEADIQEIIDHHRLGSIETIGPVYFRNQPVGCTATIVYQMYEEQGVMIDRMIASLLCSAIISDTLMFRSPTCTDVDRRAAESLAKIADIDIESLAREMFNAGSNLKNKTAEEICFQDFKKFNIGDVEFGVGQINSMNKDELHDIKEKLIPYLKEAMYSQGLDRIFFMLTNIIEESTELLCDGAGAREQVFDAFDLREDTEDIILKGVVSRKKQLIPNFVIALQQ
;
A
#
# COMPACT_ATOMS: atom_id res chain seq x y z
N MET A 1 28.17 -19.04 16.70
CA MET A 1 29.56 -19.07 17.20
C MET A 1 30.41 -17.88 16.73
N GLN A 2 30.45 -17.55 15.45
CA GLN A 2 31.22 -16.42 14.90
C GLN A 2 30.83 -15.03 15.46
N LYS A 3 29.58 -14.79 15.84
CA LYS A 3 29.09 -13.52 16.41
C LYS A 3 29.67 -13.20 17.80
N LYS A 4 29.88 -14.22 18.62
CA LYS A 4 30.46 -14.07 19.96
C LYS A 4 31.98 -13.79 19.93
N GLN A 5 32.70 -14.44 19.02
CA GLN A 5 34.14 -14.23 18.83
C GLN A 5 34.48 -12.86 18.21
N PHE A 6 33.60 -12.33 17.34
CA PHE A 6 33.75 -10.99 16.75
C PHE A 6 33.54 -9.88 17.80
N LEU A 7 32.53 -10.03 18.66
CA LEU A 7 32.26 -9.10 19.76
C LEU A 7 33.32 -9.10 20.84
N GLU A 8 33.96 -10.25 21.15
CA GLU A 8 35.09 -10.33 22.05
C GLU A 8 36.35 -9.68 21.48
N LYS A 9 36.63 -9.85 20.19
CA LYS A 9 37.77 -9.17 19.53
C LYS A 9 37.63 -7.64 19.55
N ILE A 10 36.41 -7.09 19.39
CA ILE A 10 36.17 -5.64 19.47
C ILE A 10 36.29 -5.12 20.90
N ARG A 11 35.86 -5.90 21.92
CA ARG A 11 36.05 -5.53 23.34
C ARG A 11 37.51 -5.46 23.77
N LEU A 12 38.37 -6.28 23.22
CA LEU A 12 39.80 -6.33 23.55
C LEU A 12 40.62 -5.22 22.89
N THR A 13 40.19 -4.72 21.69
CA THR A 13 40.93 -3.67 20.96
C THR A 13 40.61 -2.24 21.45
N ASN A 14 39.50 -2.01 22.16
CA ASN A 14 39.00 -0.67 22.51
C ASN A 14 39.26 -0.19 23.94
N ARG A 15 40.15 -0.84 24.70
CA ARG A 15 40.50 -0.38 26.07
C ARG A 15 41.39 0.88 26.14
N ARG A 16 41.76 1.45 24.99
CA ARG A 16 42.65 2.63 24.97
C ARG A 16 42.37 3.60 23.83
N LYS A 17 41.19 4.28 23.74
CA LYS A 17 41.04 5.60 23.06
C LYS A 17 39.60 6.13 23.16
N ASN A 18 39.51 7.29 23.79
CA ASN A 18 38.49 8.36 23.72
C ASN A 18 36.98 8.04 23.61
N GLY A 19 36.19 8.48 24.60
CA GLY A 19 34.74 8.32 24.75
C GLY A 19 33.86 8.78 23.57
N LEU A 20 34.35 9.65 22.68
CA LEU A 20 33.61 10.10 21.51
C LEU A 20 33.54 9.05 20.39
N LEU A 21 34.62 8.29 20.16
CA LEU A 21 34.65 7.19 19.18
C LEU A 21 33.79 6.00 19.61
N TYR A 22 33.58 5.84 20.92
CA TYR A 22 32.72 4.79 21.47
C TYR A 22 31.23 5.05 21.15
N SER A 23 30.77 6.30 21.25
CA SER A 23 29.38 6.67 20.96
C SER A 23 29.03 6.60 19.47
N ILE A 24 29.97 6.92 18.58
CA ILE A 24 29.78 6.84 17.13
C ILE A 24 29.71 5.38 16.65
N ASN A 25 30.61 4.52 17.18
CA ASN A 25 30.59 3.09 16.85
C ASN A 25 29.36 2.36 17.42
N GLU A 26 28.87 2.77 18.59
CA GLU A 26 27.62 2.22 19.16
C GLU A 26 26.39 2.66 18.37
N LEU A 27 26.35 3.91 17.89
CA LEU A 27 25.32 4.41 16.98
C LEU A 27 25.36 3.71 15.61
N LEU A 28 26.53 3.56 15.01
CA LEU A 28 26.70 2.83 13.75
C LEU A 28 26.37 1.34 13.89
N MET A 29 26.69 0.73 15.02
CA MET A 29 26.30 -0.65 15.32
C MET A 29 24.80 -0.79 15.56
N ARG A 30 24.17 0.13 16.28
CA ARG A 30 22.70 0.16 16.43
C ARG A 30 22.03 0.34 15.09
N ASP A 31 22.49 1.27 14.25
CA ASP A 31 21.96 1.46 12.89
C ASP A 31 22.20 0.24 12.00
N TRP A 32 23.35 -0.42 12.10
CA TRP A 32 23.62 -1.65 11.36
C TRP A 32 22.79 -2.84 11.86
N ILE A 33 22.59 -2.99 13.18
CA ILE A 33 21.73 -4.02 13.77
C ILE A 33 20.27 -3.74 13.39
N MET A 34 19.80 -2.50 13.54
CA MET A 34 18.44 -2.08 13.16
C MET A 34 18.18 -2.24 11.66
N THR A 35 19.16 -1.92 10.80
CA THR A 35 19.05 -2.15 9.35
C THR A 35 19.15 -3.63 8.99
N SER A 36 19.94 -4.44 9.71
CA SER A 36 20.02 -5.89 9.48
C SER A 36 18.77 -6.62 10.01
N GLU A 37 18.18 -6.18 11.12
CA GLU A 37 16.90 -6.70 11.63
C GLU A 37 15.72 -6.24 10.77
N LYS A 38 15.71 -5.01 10.28
CA LYS A 38 14.75 -4.53 9.27
C LYS A 38 14.88 -5.28 7.92
N LYS A 39 16.05 -5.76 7.55
CA LYS A 39 16.24 -6.63 6.39
C LYS A 39 15.68 -8.04 6.61
N LYS A 40 15.74 -8.56 7.83
CA LYS A 40 15.25 -9.90 8.19
C LYS A 40 13.73 -10.00 8.29
N ASN A 41 13.01 -8.89 8.47
CA ASN A 41 11.55 -8.86 8.69
C ASN A 41 10.76 -8.42 7.45
N ARG A 42 11.31 -8.59 6.24
CA ARG A 42 10.58 -8.27 5.01
C ARG A 42 9.77 -9.46 4.55
N LYS A 43 8.49 -9.20 4.25
CA LYS A 43 7.62 -10.16 3.57
C LYS A 43 8.04 -10.29 2.11
N VAL A 44 8.25 -11.52 1.67
CA VAL A 44 8.41 -11.86 0.26
C VAL A 44 7.11 -12.51 -0.20
N TYR A 45 6.50 -11.97 -1.23
CA TYR A 45 5.27 -12.53 -1.76
C TYR A 45 5.59 -13.56 -2.85
N VAL A 46 4.98 -14.73 -2.75
CA VAL A 46 5.02 -15.77 -3.78
C VAL A 46 3.70 -15.73 -4.53
N VAL A 47 3.75 -15.46 -5.83
CA VAL A 47 2.55 -15.17 -6.61
C VAL A 47 2.60 -15.89 -7.96
N GLY A 48 1.47 -16.50 -8.35
CA GLY A 48 1.26 -17.05 -9.67
C GLY A 48 0.71 -16.03 -10.67
N HIS A 49 0.25 -16.48 -11.82
CA HIS A 49 -0.27 -15.61 -12.89
C HIS A 49 -1.67 -15.01 -12.60
N LYS A 50 -2.08 -14.00 -13.40
CA LYS A 50 -3.33 -13.22 -13.22
C LYS A 50 -4.61 -14.04 -13.28
N ASN A 51 -4.65 -15.09 -14.10
CA ASN A 51 -5.78 -16.00 -14.20
C ASN A 51 -5.39 -17.32 -13.52
N PRO A 52 -5.31 -17.33 -12.19
CA PRO A 52 -4.68 -18.42 -11.47
C PRO A 52 -5.48 -19.72 -11.63
N ASP A 53 -4.81 -20.77 -12.04
CA ASP A 53 -5.28 -22.13 -12.05
C ASP A 53 -4.79 -22.92 -10.83
N THR A 54 -5.00 -24.22 -10.82
CA THR A 54 -4.65 -25.06 -9.68
C THR A 54 -3.13 -25.13 -9.48
N ASP A 55 -2.32 -25.16 -10.56
CA ASP A 55 -0.85 -25.14 -10.44
C ASP A 55 -0.36 -23.82 -9.86
N SER A 56 -0.82 -22.71 -10.41
CA SER A 56 -0.44 -21.38 -9.99
C SER A 56 -0.66 -21.13 -8.48
N ILE A 57 -1.82 -21.55 -7.93
CA ILE A 57 -2.14 -21.38 -6.52
C ILE A 57 -1.41 -22.37 -5.62
N CYS A 58 -1.43 -23.66 -5.98
CA CYS A 58 -0.82 -24.70 -5.15
C CYS A 58 0.71 -24.58 -5.12
N SER A 59 1.33 -24.24 -6.25
CA SER A 59 2.77 -23.98 -6.33
C SER A 59 3.17 -22.76 -5.51
N ALA A 60 2.38 -21.69 -5.51
CA ALA A 60 2.63 -20.51 -4.66
C ALA A 60 2.58 -20.85 -3.17
N LEU A 61 1.57 -21.61 -2.73
CA LEU A 61 1.42 -22.06 -1.34
C LEU A 61 2.57 -22.97 -0.91
N ALA A 62 2.88 -23.97 -1.73
CA ALA A 62 3.94 -24.94 -1.43
C ALA A 62 5.33 -24.30 -1.44
N TYR A 63 5.62 -23.44 -2.42
CA TYR A 63 6.91 -22.77 -2.49
C TYR A 63 7.12 -21.78 -1.35
N ALA A 64 6.10 -21.02 -0.96
CA ALA A 64 6.14 -20.16 0.22
C ALA A 64 6.41 -20.98 1.51
N ASN A 65 5.83 -22.18 1.63
CA ASN A 65 6.09 -23.10 2.75
C ASN A 65 7.56 -23.58 2.74
N LEU A 66 8.07 -24.03 1.61
CA LEU A 66 9.47 -24.44 1.44
C LEU A 66 10.43 -23.34 1.88
N LYS A 67 10.25 -22.14 1.32
CA LYS A 67 11.15 -21.00 1.60
C LYS A 67 11.12 -20.60 3.07
N ARG A 68 9.96 -20.64 3.73
CA ARG A 68 9.87 -20.40 5.19
C ARG A 68 10.65 -21.43 6.00
N LYS A 69 10.53 -22.73 5.64
CA LYS A 69 11.24 -23.80 6.33
C LYS A 69 12.76 -23.71 6.15
N VAL A 70 13.23 -23.34 4.95
CA VAL A 70 14.68 -23.26 4.64
C VAL A 70 15.33 -22.00 5.19
N THR A 71 14.68 -20.83 5.06
CA THR A 71 15.34 -19.54 5.36
C THR A 71 14.97 -18.94 6.70
N GLY A 72 13.81 -19.32 7.27
CA GLY A 72 13.22 -18.72 8.46
C GLY A 72 12.71 -17.29 8.24
N GLN A 73 12.61 -16.80 6.98
CA GLN A 73 12.02 -15.51 6.63
C GLN A 73 10.52 -15.64 6.39
N GLU A 74 9.80 -14.50 6.36
CA GLU A 74 8.36 -14.48 6.09
C GLU A 74 8.09 -14.49 4.58
N TYR A 75 7.65 -15.64 4.06
CA TYR A 75 7.15 -15.79 2.69
C TYR A 75 5.64 -15.99 2.73
N VAL A 76 4.91 -15.23 1.93
CA VAL A 76 3.45 -15.23 1.93
C VAL A 76 2.95 -15.52 0.52
N ALA A 77 2.24 -16.62 0.36
CA ALA A 77 1.54 -16.91 -0.90
C ALA A 77 0.44 -15.87 -1.14
N LYS A 78 0.32 -15.43 -2.39
CA LYS A 78 -0.70 -14.48 -2.86
C LYS A 78 -1.25 -14.96 -4.20
N ARG A 79 -2.49 -14.57 -4.49
CA ARG A 79 -3.11 -14.73 -5.81
C ARG A 79 -3.16 -13.41 -6.57
N ALA A 80 -2.96 -13.44 -7.87
CA ALA A 80 -3.04 -12.24 -8.71
C ALA A 80 -4.45 -12.02 -9.31
N GLY A 81 -5.32 -13.02 -9.25
CA GLY A 81 -6.69 -12.98 -9.74
C GLY A 81 -7.64 -13.83 -8.90
N GLN A 82 -8.84 -14.07 -9.41
CA GLN A 82 -9.83 -14.96 -8.79
C GLN A 82 -9.46 -16.41 -9.03
N VAL A 83 -9.63 -17.27 -8.04
CA VAL A 83 -9.46 -18.71 -8.19
C VAL A 83 -10.62 -19.29 -8.99
N ASN A 84 -10.35 -20.32 -9.79
CA ASN A 84 -11.38 -21.08 -10.50
C ASN A 84 -12.05 -22.11 -9.58
N GLU A 85 -13.14 -22.71 -10.03
CA GLU A 85 -13.94 -23.65 -9.22
C GLU A 85 -13.17 -24.92 -8.87
N GLU A 86 -12.33 -25.43 -9.76
CA GLU A 86 -11.46 -26.56 -9.50
C GLU A 86 -10.46 -26.27 -8.38
N THR A 87 -9.79 -25.13 -8.45
CA THR A 87 -8.85 -24.69 -7.42
C THR A 87 -9.56 -24.46 -6.08
N GLN A 88 -10.74 -23.85 -6.11
CA GLN A 88 -11.54 -23.62 -4.89
C GLN A 88 -11.92 -24.96 -4.24
N TYR A 89 -12.37 -25.94 -5.05
CA TYR A 89 -12.66 -27.28 -4.54
C TYR A 89 -11.47 -27.92 -3.83
N ILE A 90 -10.27 -27.78 -4.40
CA ILE A 90 -9.03 -28.32 -3.80
C ILE A 90 -8.71 -27.63 -2.47
N LEU A 91 -8.81 -26.31 -2.42
CA LEU A 91 -8.58 -25.55 -1.20
C LEU A 91 -9.56 -25.96 -0.09
N ASP A 92 -10.83 -26.07 -0.42
CA ASP A 92 -11.89 -26.45 0.52
C ASP A 92 -11.72 -27.90 1.02
N ARG A 93 -11.42 -28.83 0.08
CA ARG A 93 -11.21 -30.26 0.40
C ARG A 93 -10.08 -30.47 1.41
N PHE A 94 -9.00 -29.72 1.26
CA PHE A 94 -7.82 -29.87 2.13
C PHE A 94 -7.77 -28.85 3.26
N GLY A 95 -8.81 -28.04 3.44
CA GLY A 95 -8.94 -27.09 4.53
C GLY A 95 -7.89 -25.98 4.48
N VAL A 96 -7.54 -25.52 3.28
CA VAL A 96 -6.54 -24.47 3.05
C VAL A 96 -7.23 -23.16 2.74
N GLU A 97 -6.87 -22.10 3.48
CA GLU A 97 -7.40 -20.77 3.20
C GLU A 97 -6.91 -20.24 1.85
N GLU A 98 -7.82 -19.61 1.11
CA GLU A 98 -7.51 -18.96 -0.15
C GLU A 98 -6.43 -17.87 0.04
N PRO A 99 -5.36 -17.85 -0.77
CA PRO A 99 -4.33 -16.81 -0.68
C PRO A 99 -4.92 -15.42 -0.90
N GLY A 100 -4.56 -14.47 -0.04
CA GLY A 100 -5.05 -13.09 -0.16
C GLY A 100 -4.69 -12.47 -1.51
N LEU A 101 -5.61 -11.71 -2.09
CA LEU A 101 -5.43 -11.03 -3.37
C LEU A 101 -4.28 -9.99 -3.35
N LEU A 102 -3.46 -10.01 -4.39
CA LEU A 102 -2.42 -9.03 -4.69
C LEU A 102 -2.61 -8.57 -6.13
N SER A 103 -3.48 -7.59 -6.34
CA SER A 103 -3.81 -7.12 -7.70
C SER A 103 -2.76 -6.17 -8.28
N ASN A 104 -1.99 -5.48 -7.43
CA ASN A 104 -0.96 -4.53 -7.85
C ASN A 104 0.21 -4.53 -6.87
N VAL A 105 1.43 -4.48 -7.39
CA VAL A 105 2.67 -4.51 -6.60
C VAL A 105 3.37 -3.16 -6.51
N GLN A 106 2.85 -2.14 -7.14
CA GLN A 106 3.35 -0.77 -6.99
C GLN A 106 3.33 -0.33 -5.53
N ILE A 107 4.27 0.54 -5.19
CA ILE A 107 4.39 1.05 -3.82
C ILE A 107 3.29 2.08 -3.57
N GLN A 108 2.55 1.92 -2.48
CA GLN A 108 1.55 2.87 -2.02
C GLN A 108 2.05 3.64 -0.80
N VAL A 109 1.43 4.78 -0.50
CA VAL A 109 1.76 5.60 0.69
C VAL A 109 1.71 4.78 1.97
N LYS A 110 0.79 3.82 2.10
CA LYS A 110 0.70 2.91 3.25
C LYS A 110 1.92 2.01 3.46
N ASP A 111 2.73 1.80 2.40
CA ASP A 111 3.93 0.97 2.43
C ASP A 111 5.16 1.77 2.88
N LEU A 112 5.03 3.10 3.02
CA LEU A 112 6.08 4.00 3.49
C LEU A 112 6.08 4.12 5.02
N ASP A 113 7.26 4.42 5.58
CA ASP A 113 7.40 4.74 7.00
C ASP A 113 7.01 6.21 7.25
N ILE A 114 5.70 6.50 7.18
CA ILE A 114 5.17 7.85 7.33
C ILE A 114 5.46 8.41 8.72
N SER A 115 5.80 9.70 8.81
CA SER A 115 6.03 10.39 10.08
C SER A 115 4.70 10.57 10.82
N ARG A 116 4.50 9.83 11.90
CA ARG A 116 3.31 9.92 12.74
C ARG A 116 3.48 11.04 13.76
N VAL A 117 3.06 12.23 13.39
CA VAL A 117 3.02 13.42 14.26
C VAL A 117 1.57 13.63 14.68
N SER A 118 1.35 13.94 15.96
CA SER A 118 0.01 14.32 16.42
C SER A 118 -0.33 15.72 15.93
N GLY A 119 -1.56 15.92 15.47
CA GLY A 119 -2.05 17.25 15.16
C GLY A 119 -2.31 18.07 16.41
N ILE A 120 -2.24 19.40 16.28
CA ILE A 120 -2.60 20.35 17.33
C ILE A 120 -3.91 21.06 16.96
N GLU A 121 -4.62 21.55 17.97
CA GLU A 121 -5.85 22.30 17.72
C GLU A 121 -5.55 23.75 17.33
N GLY A 122 -6.39 24.33 16.47
CA GLY A 122 -6.18 25.67 15.93
C GLY A 122 -6.17 26.81 16.94
N HIS A 123 -6.68 26.59 18.15
CA HIS A 123 -6.68 27.60 19.24
C HIS A 123 -5.37 27.65 20.03
N VAL A 124 -4.48 26.67 19.85
CA VAL A 124 -3.17 26.63 20.53
C VAL A 124 -2.31 27.81 20.12
N SER A 125 -1.56 28.40 21.09
CA SER A 125 -0.68 29.54 20.84
C SER A 125 0.55 29.17 19.99
N ILE A 126 1.12 30.17 19.29
CA ILE A 126 2.40 29.99 18.55
C ILE A 126 3.51 29.48 19.49
N LYS A 127 3.61 30.02 20.73
CA LYS A 127 4.61 29.58 21.73
C LYS A 127 4.51 28.08 21.99
N GLU A 128 3.30 27.58 22.20
CA GLU A 128 3.07 26.18 22.50
C GLU A 128 3.28 25.29 21.25
N ALA A 129 2.81 25.72 20.07
CA ALA A 129 3.08 25.02 18.82
C ALA A 129 4.60 24.89 18.56
N TRP A 130 5.35 25.97 18.76
CA TRP A 130 6.81 25.96 18.64
C TRP A 130 7.48 24.99 19.62
N ARG A 131 7.00 24.94 20.87
CA ARG A 131 7.47 23.97 21.88
C ARG A 131 7.26 22.54 21.38
N GLN A 132 6.04 22.22 20.92
CA GLN A 132 5.71 20.90 20.41
C GLN A 132 6.50 20.52 19.15
N MET A 133 6.71 21.46 18.23
CA MET A 133 7.57 21.24 17.05
C MET A 133 9.00 20.88 17.43
N LYS A 134 9.55 21.53 18.47
CA LYS A 134 10.91 21.20 18.98
C LYS A 134 10.96 19.83 19.62
N GLU A 135 9.97 19.50 20.45
CA GLU A 135 9.91 18.20 21.15
C GLU A 135 9.74 17.04 20.17
N SER A 136 8.89 17.19 19.14
CA SER A 136 8.69 16.19 18.10
C SER A 136 9.73 16.23 16.98
N ASN A 137 10.69 17.15 17.03
CA ASN A 137 11.71 17.40 16.00
C ASN A 137 11.10 17.54 14.59
N THR A 138 9.94 18.19 14.47
CA THR A 138 9.27 18.42 13.20
C THR A 138 9.42 19.89 12.76
N LYS A 139 9.34 20.13 11.45
CA LYS A 139 9.37 21.47 10.86
C LYS A 139 8.01 21.89 10.32
N THR A 140 7.05 20.97 10.34
CA THR A 140 5.67 21.19 9.90
C THR A 140 4.75 20.55 10.95
N MET A 141 3.76 21.31 11.43
CA MET A 141 2.77 20.84 12.38
C MET A 141 1.38 20.85 11.73
N PRO A 142 0.68 19.71 11.71
CA PRO A 142 -0.70 19.66 11.25
C PRO A 142 -1.63 20.27 12.29
N ILE A 143 -2.58 21.07 11.82
CA ILE A 143 -3.64 21.63 12.64
C ILE A 143 -4.90 20.83 12.36
N THR A 144 -5.46 20.27 13.43
CA THR A 144 -6.60 19.33 13.34
C THR A 144 -7.71 19.75 14.28
N LYS A 145 -8.94 19.39 13.89
CA LYS A 145 -10.12 19.42 14.76
C LYS A 145 -10.79 18.06 14.68
N GLU A 146 -10.98 17.43 15.82
CA GLU A 146 -11.53 16.06 15.90
C GLU A 146 -10.82 15.08 14.94
N ASN A 147 -9.51 15.21 14.85
CA ASN A 147 -8.65 14.44 13.93
C ASN A 147 -8.80 14.77 12.43
N MET A 148 -9.68 15.70 12.06
CA MET A 148 -9.79 16.19 10.68
C MET A 148 -8.75 17.29 10.43
N LEU A 149 -8.07 17.23 9.29
CA LEU A 149 -7.06 18.23 8.93
C LEU A 149 -7.72 19.57 8.57
N GLU A 150 -7.37 20.64 9.31
CA GLU A 150 -7.83 22.00 9.03
C GLU A 150 -6.76 22.84 8.32
N GLY A 151 -5.48 22.56 8.55
CA GLY A 151 -4.38 23.32 7.99
C GLY A 151 -3.01 22.80 8.40
N LEU A 152 -1.98 23.49 7.95
CA LEU A 152 -0.58 23.26 8.32
C LEU A 152 0.04 24.56 8.81
N ILE A 153 0.93 24.47 9.80
CA ILE A 153 1.83 25.56 10.17
C ILE A 153 3.27 25.08 10.10
N THR A 154 4.13 25.87 9.49
CA THR A 154 5.56 25.59 9.34
C THR A 154 6.40 26.53 10.20
N ILE A 155 7.69 26.19 10.37
CA ILE A 155 8.67 27.12 10.97
C ILE A 155 8.73 28.43 10.19
N GLY A 156 8.55 28.39 8.86
CA GLY A 156 8.49 29.60 8.03
C GLY A 156 7.33 30.52 8.40
N ASP A 157 6.13 29.97 8.61
CA ASP A 157 4.95 30.73 9.02
C ASP A 157 5.16 31.35 10.40
N ILE A 158 5.76 30.62 11.35
CA ILE A 158 6.12 31.15 12.69
C ILE A 158 7.16 32.25 12.57
N ALA A 159 8.19 32.09 11.72
CA ALA A 159 9.20 33.12 11.53
C ALA A 159 8.60 34.39 10.90
N THR A 160 7.74 34.23 9.88
CA THR A 160 7.02 35.37 9.26
C THR A 160 6.14 36.08 10.30
N SER A 161 5.36 35.32 11.09
CA SER A 161 4.53 35.89 12.14
C SER A 161 5.32 36.69 13.19
N TYR A 162 6.59 36.34 13.41
CA TYR A 162 7.47 37.03 14.33
C TYR A 162 8.12 38.29 13.71
N MET A 163 8.34 38.28 12.39
CA MET A 163 8.96 39.43 11.68
C MET A 163 7.95 40.49 11.29
N ASP A 164 6.69 40.13 11.03
CA ASP A 164 5.62 41.06 10.61
C ASP A 164 4.90 41.69 11.78
N VAL A 165 5.64 42.15 12.79
CA VAL A 165 5.13 42.63 14.13
C VAL A 165 4.58 44.07 14.11
N TYR A 166 4.29 44.64 12.96
CA TYR A 166 3.88 46.05 12.88
C TYR A 166 2.39 46.33 13.20
N ASP A 167 1.56 45.30 13.30
CA ASP A 167 0.14 45.44 13.55
C ASP A 167 -0.19 45.24 15.04
N SER A 168 -0.34 46.37 15.77
CA SER A 168 -0.74 46.35 17.18
C SER A 168 -2.13 45.73 17.44
N HIS A 169 -2.99 45.61 16.42
CA HIS A 169 -4.31 45.01 16.51
C HIS A 169 -4.32 43.50 16.23
N ILE A 170 -3.18 42.89 15.94
CA ILE A 170 -3.10 41.50 15.50
C ILE A 170 -3.70 40.49 16.50
N LEU A 171 -3.54 40.73 17.80
CA LEU A 171 -4.12 39.88 18.84
C LEU A 171 -5.65 39.88 18.78
N ALA A 172 -6.25 41.08 18.58
CA ALA A 172 -7.69 41.23 18.44
C ALA A 172 -8.22 40.59 17.14
N LYS A 173 -7.56 40.87 16.02
CA LYS A 173 -7.89 40.25 14.70
C LYS A 173 -7.83 38.74 14.76
N ALA A 174 -6.87 38.19 15.47
CA ALA A 174 -6.70 36.73 15.65
C ALA A 174 -7.69 36.14 16.68
N ARG A 175 -8.45 37.00 17.39
CA ARG A 175 -9.34 36.59 18.49
C ARG A 175 -8.57 35.79 19.53
N THR A 176 -7.49 36.36 20.07
CA THR A 176 -6.59 35.67 21.00
C THR A 176 -7.29 35.43 22.33
N GLN A 177 -7.28 34.19 22.82
CA GLN A 177 -7.85 33.84 24.11
C GLN A 177 -6.96 34.34 25.25
N TYR A 178 -7.53 34.90 26.32
CA TYR A 178 -6.74 35.37 27.46
C TYR A 178 -5.89 34.28 28.10
N ARG A 179 -6.36 33.02 28.09
CA ARG A 179 -5.59 31.85 28.53
C ARG A 179 -4.26 31.73 27.75
N ASN A 180 -4.27 31.94 26.43
CA ASN A 180 -3.05 31.92 25.64
C ASN A 180 -2.08 33.04 26.06
N ILE A 181 -2.59 34.22 26.36
CA ILE A 181 -1.78 35.35 26.84
C ILE A 181 -1.15 35.00 28.19
N VAL A 182 -1.94 34.49 29.12
CA VAL A 182 -1.50 34.06 30.46
C VAL A 182 -0.40 33.00 30.34
N GLN A 183 -0.63 31.94 29.57
CA GLN A 183 0.36 30.86 29.36
C GLN A 183 1.62 31.36 28.66
N THR A 184 1.48 32.28 27.70
CA THR A 184 2.62 32.82 26.97
C THR A 184 3.51 33.71 27.84
N LEU A 185 2.89 34.45 28.74
CA LEU A 185 3.59 35.38 29.63
C LEU A 185 3.95 34.78 31.00
N ASP A 186 3.78 33.45 31.17
CA ASP A 186 3.99 32.75 32.43
C ASP A 186 3.26 33.45 33.60
N GLY A 187 2.07 34.02 33.31
CA GLY A 187 1.29 34.87 34.18
C GLY A 187 0.18 34.15 34.92
N THR A 188 -0.57 34.94 35.70
CA THR A 188 -1.78 34.50 36.42
C THR A 188 -2.91 35.50 36.20
N ILE A 189 -4.14 35.03 36.10
CA ILE A 189 -5.33 35.88 36.11
C ILE A 189 -5.56 36.43 37.51
N VAL A 190 -5.65 37.73 37.62
CA VAL A 190 -5.98 38.45 38.87
C VAL A 190 -7.48 38.72 38.92
N THR A 191 -8.08 39.19 37.83
CA THR A 191 -9.54 39.33 37.63
C THR A 191 -9.93 38.97 36.20
N GLY A 192 -11.19 38.63 35.99
CA GLY A 192 -11.75 38.30 34.68
C GLY A 192 -11.75 36.83 34.33
N ASN A 193 -12.15 36.50 33.08
CA ASN A 193 -12.31 35.14 32.61
C ASN A 193 -11.19 34.78 31.63
N GLU A 194 -10.37 33.79 31.97
CA GLU A 194 -9.28 33.29 31.11
C GLU A 194 -9.77 32.67 29.79
N HIS A 195 -11.00 32.17 29.75
CA HIS A 195 -11.61 31.62 28.55
C HIS A 195 -12.22 32.67 27.63
N GLY A 196 -12.24 33.93 28.03
CA GLY A 196 -12.62 35.06 27.18
C GLY A 196 -11.60 35.31 26.06
N TYR A 197 -11.99 36.15 25.12
CA TYR A 197 -11.18 36.47 23.95
C TYR A 197 -10.93 37.97 23.86
N PHE A 198 -9.69 38.36 23.56
CA PHE A 198 -9.36 39.72 23.14
C PHE A 198 -9.78 39.87 21.67
N VAL A 199 -10.79 40.69 21.41
CA VAL A 199 -11.46 40.77 20.09
C VAL A 199 -11.50 42.20 19.50
N LYS A 200 -11.16 43.20 20.28
CA LYS A 200 -11.10 44.61 19.87
C LYS A 200 -9.95 45.32 20.58
N GLY A 201 -9.51 46.46 20.02
CA GLY A 201 -8.43 47.27 20.56
C GLY A 201 -7.04 46.86 20.04
N LYS A 202 -6.04 47.57 20.46
CA LYS A 202 -4.62 47.38 20.17
C LYS A 202 -3.83 47.05 21.44
N VAL A 203 -2.60 46.57 21.27
CA VAL A 203 -1.66 46.40 22.38
C VAL A 203 -0.90 47.71 22.57
N VAL A 204 -0.96 48.31 23.78
CA VAL A 204 -0.30 49.55 24.16
C VAL A 204 0.66 49.30 25.32
N ILE A 205 1.87 49.84 25.26
CA ILE A 205 2.80 49.85 26.39
C ILE A 205 2.69 51.21 27.09
N ALA A 206 2.25 51.22 28.33
CA ALA A 206 2.10 52.44 29.16
C ALA A 206 3.47 52.90 29.69
N ALA A 207 4.31 53.46 28.82
CA ALA A 207 5.65 53.94 29.14
C ALA A 207 5.69 55.44 29.52
N SER A 208 4.62 56.17 29.22
CA SER A 208 4.48 57.62 29.50
C SER A 208 4.00 57.89 30.93
N SER A 209 4.00 59.21 31.37
CA SER A 209 3.34 59.58 32.61
C SER A 209 1.81 59.42 32.52
N PRO A 210 1.10 59.21 33.63
CA PRO A 210 -0.34 58.95 33.62
C PRO A 210 -1.14 60.04 32.86
N GLU A 211 -0.79 61.30 32.95
CA GLU A 211 -1.47 62.43 32.29
C GLU A 211 -1.33 62.35 30.74
N LEU A 212 -0.27 61.74 30.25
CA LEU A 212 -0.06 61.55 28.81
C LEU A 212 -0.66 60.25 28.30
N LEU A 213 -0.87 59.25 29.18
CA LEU A 213 -1.42 57.96 28.81
C LEU A 213 -2.84 58.04 28.24
N GLU A 214 -3.65 59.01 28.76
CA GLU A 214 -5.01 59.26 28.28
C GLU A 214 -5.08 59.55 26.77
N ASN A 215 -3.98 60.05 26.17
CA ASN A 215 -3.90 60.33 24.73
C ASN A 215 -3.58 59.14 23.88
N PHE A 216 -3.14 58.00 24.46
CA PHE A 216 -2.66 56.82 23.74
C PHE A 216 -3.51 55.58 23.97
N ILE A 217 -4.21 55.50 25.11
CA ILE A 217 -5.09 54.39 25.45
C ILE A 217 -6.48 54.67 24.91
N GLU A 218 -7.01 53.73 24.14
CA GLU A 218 -8.37 53.79 23.63
C GLU A 218 -9.22 52.70 24.30
N LYS A 219 -10.54 52.85 24.21
CA LYS A 219 -11.49 51.84 24.67
C LYS A 219 -11.17 50.46 24.05
N ASP A 220 -11.32 49.41 24.84
CA ASP A 220 -11.07 48.01 24.47
C ASP A 220 -9.57 47.65 24.28
N ASP A 221 -8.61 48.57 24.52
CA ASP A 221 -7.18 48.27 24.38
C ASP A 221 -6.68 47.25 25.41
N LEU A 222 -5.58 46.55 25.08
CA LEU A 222 -4.77 45.74 26.00
C LEU A 222 -3.55 46.58 26.41
N VAL A 223 -3.46 46.92 27.69
CA VAL A 223 -2.42 47.83 28.20
C VAL A 223 -1.37 47.06 29.02
N VAL A 224 -0.11 47.10 28.56
CA VAL A 224 1.05 46.53 29.27
C VAL A 224 1.66 47.63 30.12
N LEU A 225 1.74 47.44 31.45
CA LEU A 225 2.21 48.45 32.39
C LEU A 225 2.92 47.82 33.61
N GLY A 226 3.58 48.66 34.39
CA GLY A 226 4.22 48.26 35.63
C GLY A 226 3.30 48.40 36.84
N ASN A 227 3.93 48.62 38.01
CA ASN A 227 3.25 48.68 39.32
C ASN A 227 2.70 50.05 39.73
N ARG A 228 2.78 51.07 38.85
CA ARG A 228 2.25 52.42 39.17
C ARG A 228 0.74 52.39 39.25
N TYR A 229 0.21 52.73 40.42
CA TYR A 229 -1.21 52.69 40.69
C TYR A 229 -1.98 53.66 39.76
N GLU A 230 -1.46 54.88 39.53
CA GLU A 230 -2.05 55.90 38.67
C GLU A 230 -2.16 55.40 37.21
N SER A 231 -1.16 54.72 36.72
CA SER A 231 -1.20 54.14 35.36
C SER A 231 -2.23 53.02 35.23
N GLN A 232 -2.39 52.16 36.27
CA GLN A 232 -3.43 51.13 36.31
C GLN A 232 -4.82 51.75 36.36
N LEU A 233 -5.00 52.81 37.16
CA LEU A 233 -6.25 53.51 37.25
C LEU A 233 -6.63 54.22 35.94
N CYS A 234 -5.68 54.92 35.31
CA CYS A 234 -5.87 55.52 33.99
C CYS A 234 -6.31 54.53 32.95
N ALA A 235 -5.66 53.36 32.86
CA ALA A 235 -6.05 52.31 31.90
C ALA A 235 -7.50 51.83 32.13
N LEU A 236 -7.94 51.70 33.38
CA LEU A 236 -9.32 51.33 33.70
C LEU A 236 -10.30 52.46 33.38
N GLU A 237 -9.95 53.72 33.62
CA GLU A 237 -10.79 54.91 33.29
C GLU A 237 -10.98 55.05 31.78
N MET A 238 -9.94 54.73 30.99
CA MET A 238 -9.99 54.71 29.52
C MET A 238 -10.70 53.46 28.96
N GLU A 239 -11.35 52.66 29.80
CA GLU A 239 -12.11 51.45 29.42
C GLU A 239 -11.26 50.41 28.70
N ALA A 240 -10.00 50.21 29.12
CA ALA A 240 -9.18 49.09 28.61
C ALA A 240 -9.85 47.75 28.88
N SER A 241 -9.82 46.83 27.90
CA SER A 241 -10.39 45.50 28.05
C SER A 241 -9.47 44.53 28.80
N CYS A 242 -8.17 44.82 28.80
CA CYS A 242 -7.18 44.00 29.49
C CYS A 242 -6.00 44.83 29.99
N ILE A 243 -5.52 44.56 31.20
CA ILE A 243 -4.30 45.11 31.77
C ILE A 243 -3.32 43.98 32.09
N VAL A 244 -2.08 44.09 31.61
CA VAL A 244 -0.97 43.18 31.95
C VAL A 244 -0.01 43.91 32.90
N VAL A 245 -0.02 43.47 34.16
CA VAL A 245 0.85 44.03 35.22
C VAL A 245 2.15 43.23 35.28
N CYS A 246 3.27 43.91 34.99
CA CYS A 246 4.59 43.34 34.87
C CYS A 246 5.32 43.21 36.23
N GLN A 247 6.44 42.42 36.23
CA GLN A 247 7.38 42.26 37.36
C GLN A 247 6.78 41.59 38.61
N GLY A 248 5.72 40.79 38.44
CA GLY A 248 5.08 40.07 39.55
C GLY A 248 4.49 41.01 40.64
N SER A 249 4.25 42.26 40.28
CA SER A 249 3.76 43.28 41.22
C SER A 249 2.34 42.93 41.70
N GLU A 250 2.07 43.16 42.99
CA GLU A 250 0.75 42.98 43.57
C GLU A 250 -0.23 44.04 43.03
N VAL A 251 -1.40 43.62 42.64
CA VAL A 251 -2.50 44.51 42.22
C VAL A 251 -3.34 44.86 43.46
N SER A 252 -3.54 46.17 43.72
CA SER A 252 -4.28 46.63 44.89
C SER A 252 -5.73 46.16 44.87
N LYS A 253 -6.35 46.04 46.05
CA LYS A 253 -7.76 45.64 46.18
C LYS A 253 -8.71 46.60 45.46
N THR A 254 -8.38 47.89 45.45
CA THR A 254 -9.16 48.93 44.74
C THR A 254 -9.13 48.74 43.25
N ILE A 255 -7.95 48.48 42.67
CA ILE A 255 -7.81 48.20 41.23
C ILE A 255 -8.55 46.91 40.87
N LYS A 256 -8.44 45.85 41.68
CA LYS A 256 -9.19 44.61 41.44
C LYS A 256 -10.69 44.87 41.35
N LYS A 257 -11.24 45.53 42.35
CA LYS A 257 -12.67 45.84 42.41
C LYS A 257 -13.12 46.70 41.20
N LEU A 258 -12.37 47.73 40.85
CA LEU A 258 -12.69 48.58 39.71
C LEU A 258 -12.58 47.83 38.38
N ALA A 259 -11.61 46.92 38.22
CA ALA A 259 -11.46 46.07 37.06
C ALA A 259 -12.65 45.11 36.91
N GLU A 260 -13.14 44.54 38.03
CA GLU A 260 -14.35 43.69 38.03
C GLU A 260 -15.58 44.48 37.61
N GLU A 261 -15.80 45.69 38.17
CA GLU A 261 -16.92 46.56 37.84
C GLU A 261 -16.91 46.96 36.35
N ARG A 262 -15.74 47.16 35.76
CA ARG A 262 -15.55 47.54 34.35
C ARG A 262 -15.34 46.35 33.39
N GLN A 263 -15.43 45.12 33.89
CA GLN A 263 -15.20 43.88 33.11
C GLN A 263 -13.82 43.83 32.43
N CYS A 264 -12.81 44.49 33.02
CA CYS A 264 -11.44 44.49 32.54
C CYS A 264 -10.69 43.26 33.06
N VAL A 265 -10.04 42.52 32.16
CA VAL A 265 -9.19 41.38 32.52
C VAL A 265 -7.86 41.91 33.05
N VAL A 266 -7.43 41.44 34.23
CA VAL A 266 -6.12 41.79 34.80
C VAL A 266 -5.26 40.54 34.88
N ILE A 267 -4.10 40.60 34.22
CA ILE A 267 -3.09 39.54 34.18
C ILE A 267 -1.85 40.05 34.92
N SER A 268 -1.33 39.29 35.87
CA SER A 268 -0.02 39.55 36.48
C SER A 268 1.03 38.58 35.88
N THR A 269 2.20 39.13 35.51
CA THR A 269 3.30 38.36 34.96
C THR A 269 4.62 38.65 35.65
N PRO A 270 5.52 37.69 35.88
CA PRO A 270 6.85 37.95 36.44
C PRO A 270 7.78 38.70 35.50
N HIS A 271 7.45 38.75 34.20
CA HIS A 271 8.27 39.41 33.19
C HIS A 271 8.22 40.94 33.26
N ASP A 272 9.29 41.60 32.83
CA ASP A 272 9.32 43.03 32.60
C ASP A 272 8.57 43.44 31.31
N THR A 273 8.31 44.74 31.15
CA THR A 273 7.55 45.26 29.99
C THR A 273 8.21 44.97 28.65
N PHE A 274 9.55 44.94 28.56
CA PHE A 274 10.27 44.62 27.33
C PHE A 274 10.08 43.14 26.95
N THR A 275 10.21 42.24 27.92
CA THR A 275 9.99 40.81 27.73
C THR A 275 8.55 40.52 27.33
N VAL A 276 7.56 41.16 27.99
CA VAL A 276 6.14 41.05 27.64
C VAL A 276 5.89 41.53 26.22
N ALA A 277 6.43 42.69 25.83
CA ALA A 277 6.28 43.22 24.46
C ALA A 277 6.82 42.23 23.37
N ARG A 278 7.88 41.49 23.69
CA ARG A 278 8.45 40.50 22.78
C ARG A 278 7.65 39.20 22.75
N LEU A 279 7.08 38.80 23.86
CA LEU A 279 6.42 37.50 23.97
C LEU A 279 4.94 37.53 23.58
N ILE A 280 4.26 38.66 23.77
CA ILE A 280 2.79 38.74 23.71
C ILE A 280 2.23 38.26 22.37
N ASN A 281 2.92 38.53 21.25
CA ASN A 281 2.50 38.09 19.93
C ASN A 281 2.59 36.56 19.75
N GLN A 282 3.37 35.88 20.58
CA GLN A 282 3.43 34.40 20.56
C GLN A 282 2.19 33.75 21.20
N SER A 283 1.30 34.56 21.83
CA SER A 283 0.01 34.11 22.35
C SER A 283 -1.05 33.89 21.24
N ILE A 284 -0.82 34.42 20.05
CA ILE A 284 -1.75 34.34 18.92
C ILE A 284 -2.01 32.87 18.58
N PRO A 285 -3.29 32.48 18.36
CA PRO A 285 -3.63 31.11 18.00
C PRO A 285 -3.10 30.73 16.61
N VAL A 286 -2.55 29.51 16.46
CA VAL A 286 -1.94 29.04 15.21
C VAL A 286 -2.88 29.07 14.01
N LYS A 287 -4.20 28.95 14.23
CA LYS A 287 -5.19 29.05 13.15
C LYS A 287 -5.16 30.40 12.40
N HIS A 288 -4.56 31.45 12.98
CA HIS A 288 -4.42 32.76 12.33
C HIS A 288 -3.36 32.73 11.21
N PHE A 289 -2.30 31.95 11.40
CA PHE A 289 -1.16 31.87 10.49
C PHE A 289 -1.09 30.57 9.68
N MET A 290 -1.96 29.59 9.98
CA MET A 290 -1.92 28.33 9.26
C MET A 290 -2.28 28.49 7.79
N SER A 291 -1.62 27.75 6.93
CA SER A 291 -2.00 27.55 5.54
C SER A 291 -3.24 26.66 5.48
N LYS A 292 -4.34 27.14 4.90
CA LYS A 292 -5.62 26.42 4.75
C LYS A 292 -5.93 26.13 3.30
N GLU A 293 -5.62 27.08 2.42
CA GLU A 293 -5.96 27.00 1.01
C GLU A 293 -4.97 26.15 0.25
N ASN A 294 -5.48 25.38 -0.73
CA ASN A 294 -4.67 24.55 -1.62
C ASN A 294 -3.76 23.52 -0.92
N LEU A 295 -4.21 22.99 0.22
CA LEU A 295 -3.51 21.90 0.89
C LEU A 295 -3.44 20.69 -0.04
N THR A 296 -2.22 20.31 -0.42
CA THR A 296 -1.99 19.06 -1.16
C THR A 296 -1.92 17.93 -0.15
N THR A 297 -2.94 17.07 -0.14
CA THR A 297 -3.02 15.89 0.73
C THR A 297 -2.93 14.62 -0.09
N PHE A 298 -2.42 13.56 0.50
CA PHE A 298 -2.36 12.23 -0.11
C PHE A 298 -3.12 11.22 0.73
N LYS A 299 -3.62 10.17 0.07
CA LYS A 299 -4.31 9.05 0.73
C LYS A 299 -3.35 7.90 0.94
N MET A 300 -3.63 7.07 1.93
CA MET A 300 -2.88 5.84 2.18
C MET A 300 -2.83 4.89 0.96
N SER A 301 -3.83 4.97 0.07
CA SER A 301 -3.95 4.16 -1.14
C SER A 301 -3.24 4.72 -2.36
N ASP A 302 -2.77 5.97 -2.32
CA ASP A 302 -2.16 6.60 -3.48
C ASP A 302 -0.82 5.94 -3.81
N TYR A 303 -0.51 5.82 -5.10
CA TYR A 303 0.75 5.26 -5.55
C TYR A 303 1.88 6.26 -5.43
N VAL A 304 3.05 5.77 -5.03
CA VAL A 304 4.23 6.61 -4.79
C VAL A 304 4.68 7.32 -6.06
N GLU A 305 4.58 6.67 -7.21
CA GLU A 305 4.98 7.29 -8.49
C GLU A 305 4.09 8.48 -8.85
N ASP A 306 2.77 8.36 -8.68
CA ASP A 306 1.83 9.46 -8.95
C ASP A 306 2.07 10.67 -8.03
N ILE A 307 2.28 10.42 -6.74
CA ILE A 307 2.50 11.52 -5.78
C ILE A 307 3.86 12.20 -5.93
N LYS A 308 4.86 11.49 -6.44
CA LYS A 308 6.20 12.00 -6.69
C LYS A 308 6.20 13.17 -7.67
N ASP A 309 5.43 13.06 -8.75
CA ASP A 309 5.25 14.14 -9.73
C ASP A 309 4.58 15.36 -9.12
N VAL A 310 3.54 15.14 -8.30
CA VAL A 310 2.85 16.23 -7.59
C VAL A 310 3.78 16.92 -6.60
N MET A 311 4.54 16.15 -5.82
CA MET A 311 5.48 16.69 -4.84
C MET A 311 6.62 17.47 -5.50
N THR A 312 7.06 17.07 -6.69
CA THR A 312 8.14 17.75 -7.42
C THR A 312 7.73 19.16 -7.88
N LYS A 313 6.47 19.34 -8.26
CA LYS A 313 5.91 20.61 -8.72
C LYS A 313 5.61 21.60 -7.58
N LYS A 314 5.51 21.14 -6.34
CA LYS A 314 5.17 21.95 -5.17
C LYS A 314 6.41 22.29 -4.35
N ARG A 315 6.45 23.48 -3.74
CA ARG A 315 7.59 23.92 -2.89
C ARG A 315 7.48 23.48 -1.42
N PHE A 316 6.45 22.71 -1.07
CA PHE A 316 6.29 22.22 0.31
C PHE A 316 7.33 21.14 0.63
N ARG A 317 7.73 21.08 1.89
CA ARG A 317 8.64 20.06 2.41
C ARG A 317 7.92 18.77 2.78
N ASP A 318 6.83 18.92 3.52
CA ASP A 318 6.05 17.85 4.09
C ASP A 318 4.60 17.94 3.58
N PHE A 319 3.98 16.80 3.36
CA PHE A 319 2.63 16.69 2.83
C PHE A 319 1.79 15.84 3.77
N PRO A 320 0.59 16.28 4.16
CA PRO A 320 -0.28 15.51 5.01
C PRO A 320 -0.86 14.30 4.28
N VAL A 321 -0.93 13.19 5.02
CA VAL A 321 -1.60 11.96 4.61
C VAL A 321 -2.90 11.83 5.37
N VAL A 322 -3.96 11.49 4.68
CA VAL A 322 -5.30 11.29 5.23
C VAL A 322 -5.82 9.88 4.95
N ASP A 323 -6.70 9.39 5.81
CA ASP A 323 -7.40 8.13 5.59
C ASP A 323 -8.59 8.30 4.63
N ARG A 324 -9.35 7.20 4.38
CA ARG A 324 -10.54 7.22 3.53
C ARG A 324 -11.65 8.14 4.03
N LYS A 325 -11.65 8.49 5.32
CA LYS A 325 -12.63 9.39 5.95
C LYS A 325 -12.13 10.84 6.05
N GLY A 326 -10.96 11.14 5.48
CA GLY A 326 -10.34 12.47 5.54
C GLY A 326 -9.63 12.78 6.87
N ARG A 327 -9.47 11.80 7.77
CA ARG A 327 -8.77 11.99 9.04
C ARG A 327 -7.27 11.99 8.81
N PHE A 328 -6.58 12.88 9.51
CA PHE A 328 -5.14 12.97 9.45
C PHE A 328 -4.47 11.70 10.00
N VAL A 329 -3.49 11.17 9.26
CA VAL A 329 -2.74 9.96 9.61
C VAL A 329 -1.27 10.26 9.92
N GLY A 330 -0.67 11.21 9.19
CA GLY A 330 0.74 11.55 9.34
C GLY A 330 1.24 12.45 8.23
N LEU A 331 2.54 12.66 8.19
CA LEU A 331 3.22 13.47 7.18
C LEU A 331 4.17 12.61 6.35
N ILE A 332 4.25 12.89 5.07
CA ILE A 332 5.29 12.35 4.18
C ILE A 332 6.15 13.49 3.63
N SER A 333 7.42 13.20 3.43
CA SER A 333 8.37 14.12 2.80
C SER A 333 9.00 13.50 1.56
N ARG A 334 9.58 14.32 0.68
CA ARG A 334 10.30 13.83 -0.51
C ARG A 334 11.40 12.82 -0.18
N ARG A 335 12.04 12.95 0.99
CA ARG A 335 13.08 12.02 1.43
C ARG A 335 12.55 10.60 1.61
N LEU A 336 11.33 10.45 2.12
CA LEU A 336 10.70 9.13 2.29
C LEU A 336 10.46 8.41 0.96
N LEU A 337 10.24 9.17 -0.13
CA LEU A 337 10.07 8.57 -1.46
C LEU A 337 11.38 7.99 -2.02
N ILE A 338 12.52 8.57 -1.66
CA ILE A 338 13.85 8.06 -2.06
C ILE A 338 14.14 6.73 -1.36
N ASP A 339 13.69 6.61 -0.12
CA ASP A 339 13.86 5.39 0.70
C ASP A 339 12.77 4.34 0.45
N ALA A 340 11.81 4.64 -0.45
CA ALA A 340 10.73 3.73 -0.83
C ALA A 340 11.30 2.45 -1.43
N ARG A 341 10.95 1.31 -0.83
CA ARG A 341 11.53 0.03 -1.23
C ARG A 341 10.49 -0.80 -1.97
N LYS A 342 10.90 -1.33 -3.12
CA LYS A 342 10.09 -2.22 -3.94
C LYS A 342 9.62 -3.45 -3.16
N LYS A 343 8.41 -3.95 -3.46
CA LYS A 343 7.90 -5.21 -2.92
C LYS A 343 8.71 -6.37 -3.47
N GLN A 344 9.10 -7.31 -2.61
CA GLN A 344 9.86 -8.49 -2.99
C GLN A 344 8.92 -9.59 -3.46
N LEU A 345 9.16 -10.12 -4.66
CA LEU A 345 8.34 -11.14 -5.27
C LEU A 345 9.14 -12.37 -5.66
N ILE A 346 8.48 -13.51 -5.57
CA ILE A 346 8.82 -14.74 -6.26
C ILE A 346 7.68 -15.07 -7.19
N LEU A 347 7.99 -15.27 -8.45
CA LEU A 347 7.01 -15.64 -9.45
C LEU A 347 7.01 -17.17 -9.61
N VAL A 348 5.84 -17.76 -9.63
CA VAL A 348 5.64 -19.19 -9.92
C VAL A 348 4.67 -19.34 -11.08
N ASP A 349 4.91 -20.33 -11.93
CA ASP A 349 4.03 -20.72 -13.01
C ASP A 349 3.79 -19.63 -14.09
N HIS A 350 4.69 -18.69 -14.20
CA HIS A 350 4.75 -17.72 -15.30
C HIS A 350 6.05 -16.94 -15.32
N ASN A 351 6.45 -16.49 -16.51
CA ASN A 351 7.58 -15.58 -16.72
C ASN A 351 7.29 -14.54 -17.81
N GLU A 352 6.01 -14.28 -18.09
CA GLU A 352 5.58 -13.26 -19.05
C GLU A 352 4.94 -12.06 -18.34
N LYS A 353 5.32 -10.83 -18.74
CA LYS A 353 4.78 -9.58 -18.17
C LYS A 353 3.25 -9.49 -18.30
N SER A 354 2.70 -9.94 -19.41
CA SER A 354 1.25 -9.94 -19.67
C SER A 354 0.45 -10.80 -18.68
N GLN A 355 1.08 -11.82 -18.13
CA GLN A 355 0.47 -12.76 -17.18
C GLN A 355 0.75 -12.36 -15.72
N ALA A 356 1.71 -11.48 -15.48
CA ALA A 356 2.11 -11.09 -14.14
C ALA A 356 1.14 -10.07 -13.51
N VAL A 357 1.20 -9.97 -12.20
CA VAL A 357 0.48 -8.97 -11.42
C VAL A 357 0.79 -7.55 -11.88
N ASP A 358 -0.18 -6.63 -11.78
CA ASP A 358 0.00 -5.24 -12.21
C ASP A 358 1.14 -4.54 -11.48
N GLY A 359 1.90 -3.71 -12.22
CA GLY A 359 3.06 -2.98 -11.69
C GLY A 359 4.31 -3.86 -11.48
N ILE A 360 4.39 -5.03 -12.12
CA ILE A 360 5.51 -5.98 -11.96
C ILE A 360 6.88 -5.36 -12.24
N GLU A 361 6.99 -4.38 -13.13
CA GLU A 361 8.20 -3.64 -13.46
C GLU A 361 8.75 -2.82 -12.29
N GLU A 362 7.89 -2.51 -11.32
CA GLU A 362 8.29 -1.81 -10.09
C GLU A 362 8.62 -2.76 -8.94
N ALA A 363 8.46 -4.06 -9.12
CA ALA A 363 8.78 -5.06 -8.11
C ALA A 363 10.29 -5.37 -8.04
N ASP A 364 10.67 -6.00 -6.93
CA ASP A 364 12.00 -6.60 -6.70
C ASP A 364 11.84 -8.12 -6.82
N ILE A 365 11.96 -8.63 -8.07
CA ILE A 365 11.81 -10.06 -8.35
C ILE A 365 13.05 -10.79 -7.85
N GLN A 366 12.86 -11.72 -6.93
CA GLN A 366 13.93 -12.50 -6.31
C GLN A 366 14.17 -13.83 -7.05
N GLU A 367 13.08 -14.49 -7.42
CA GLU A 367 13.11 -15.83 -8.02
C GLU A 367 11.96 -16.00 -9.00
N ILE A 368 12.17 -16.84 -10.02
CA ILE A 368 11.15 -17.27 -10.98
C ILE A 368 11.24 -18.80 -11.10
N ILE A 369 10.12 -19.49 -10.83
CA ILE A 369 10.01 -20.96 -10.94
C ILE A 369 8.89 -21.26 -11.94
N ASP A 370 9.22 -21.87 -13.06
CA ASP A 370 8.28 -21.99 -14.16
C ASP A 370 8.55 -23.22 -15.03
N HIS A 371 7.55 -23.69 -15.75
CA HIS A 371 7.65 -24.76 -16.74
C HIS A 371 7.28 -24.30 -18.16
N HIS A 372 6.93 -23.04 -18.32
CA HIS A 372 6.54 -22.44 -19.59
C HIS A 372 7.75 -22.08 -20.47
N ARG A 373 7.47 -21.68 -21.72
CA ARG A 373 8.47 -21.06 -22.60
C ARG A 373 9.04 -19.80 -21.95
N LEU A 374 10.23 -19.40 -22.39
CA LEU A 374 10.81 -18.12 -21.94
C LEU A 374 9.95 -16.96 -22.40
N GLY A 375 9.58 -16.10 -21.46
CA GLY A 375 8.76 -14.93 -21.67
C GLY A 375 9.54 -13.61 -21.62
N SER A 376 8.83 -12.52 -21.38
CA SER A 376 9.31 -11.14 -21.54
C SER A 376 9.57 -10.39 -20.22
N ILE A 377 9.69 -11.08 -19.09
CA ILE A 377 10.00 -10.40 -17.81
C ILE A 377 11.48 -10.00 -17.78
N GLU A 378 11.70 -8.70 -17.63
CA GLU A 378 13.02 -8.11 -17.48
C GLU A 378 13.28 -7.75 -16.01
N THR A 379 14.53 -7.95 -15.55
CA THR A 379 14.97 -7.62 -14.19
C THR A 379 16.24 -6.79 -14.22
N ILE A 380 16.37 -5.85 -13.27
CA ILE A 380 17.56 -4.99 -13.17
C ILE A 380 18.76 -5.77 -12.60
N GLY A 381 18.50 -6.69 -11.68
CA GLY A 381 19.51 -7.49 -11.01
C GLY A 381 19.47 -8.96 -11.38
N PRO A 382 20.47 -9.76 -10.97
CA PRO A 382 20.45 -11.20 -11.13
C PRO A 382 19.28 -11.82 -10.36
N VAL A 383 18.57 -12.75 -11.00
CA VAL A 383 17.42 -13.48 -10.45
C VAL A 383 17.71 -14.98 -10.47
N TYR A 384 17.33 -15.70 -9.43
CA TYR A 384 17.31 -17.14 -9.50
C TYR A 384 16.16 -17.57 -10.42
N PHE A 385 16.50 -18.12 -11.57
CA PHE A 385 15.52 -18.57 -12.55
C PHE A 385 15.63 -20.08 -12.76
N ARG A 386 14.56 -20.81 -12.41
CA ARG A 386 14.47 -22.26 -12.63
C ARG A 386 13.29 -22.53 -13.56
N ASN A 387 13.61 -22.96 -14.75
CA ASN A 387 12.66 -23.40 -15.77
C ASN A 387 13.00 -24.80 -16.22
N GLN A 388 12.00 -25.67 -16.29
CA GLN A 388 12.17 -27.05 -16.72
C GLN A 388 11.03 -27.49 -17.65
N PRO A 389 11.30 -28.28 -18.70
CA PRO A 389 10.28 -28.75 -19.61
C PRO A 389 9.52 -29.96 -19.03
N VAL A 390 8.78 -29.71 -17.94
CA VAL A 390 7.89 -30.68 -17.26
C VAL A 390 6.43 -30.26 -17.45
N GLY A 391 5.51 -31.10 -17.04
CA GLY A 391 4.08 -30.87 -17.21
C GLY A 391 3.48 -29.81 -16.29
N CYS A 392 4.13 -29.49 -15.16
CA CYS A 392 3.56 -28.65 -14.09
C CYS A 392 4.66 -27.99 -13.26
N THR A 393 4.47 -26.76 -12.83
CA THR A 393 5.40 -26.06 -11.90
C THR A 393 5.47 -26.76 -10.54
N ALA A 394 4.37 -27.37 -10.08
CA ALA A 394 4.35 -28.13 -8.82
C ALA A 394 5.35 -29.29 -8.83
N THR A 395 5.64 -29.89 -9.97
CA THR A 395 6.68 -30.91 -10.13
C THR A 395 8.08 -30.34 -9.82
N ILE A 396 8.36 -29.12 -10.28
CA ILE A 396 9.64 -28.45 -9.98
C ILE A 396 9.71 -28.12 -8.48
N VAL A 397 8.62 -27.62 -7.89
CA VAL A 397 8.56 -27.34 -6.45
C VAL A 397 8.78 -28.59 -5.62
N TYR A 398 8.18 -29.73 -6.00
CA TYR A 398 8.42 -31.04 -5.37
C TYR A 398 9.90 -31.41 -5.39
N GLN A 399 10.57 -31.33 -6.54
CA GLN A 399 12.01 -31.59 -6.67
C GLN A 399 12.84 -30.66 -5.76
N MET A 400 12.43 -29.38 -5.63
CA MET A 400 13.12 -28.44 -4.75
C MET A 400 12.98 -28.80 -3.26
N TYR A 401 11.87 -29.39 -2.85
CA TYR A 401 11.74 -29.96 -1.50
C TYR A 401 12.73 -31.10 -1.27
N GLU A 402 12.86 -32.02 -2.24
CA GLU A 402 13.81 -33.14 -2.17
C GLU A 402 15.26 -32.65 -2.13
N GLU A 403 15.64 -31.72 -3.02
CA GLU A 403 16.98 -31.13 -3.09
C GLU A 403 17.39 -30.41 -1.80
N GLN A 404 16.43 -29.77 -1.14
CA GLN A 404 16.67 -29.06 0.14
C GLN A 404 16.57 -29.98 1.36
N GLY A 405 16.20 -31.25 1.18
CA GLY A 405 16.01 -32.20 2.27
C GLY A 405 14.88 -31.81 3.23
N VAL A 406 13.86 -31.08 2.76
CA VAL A 406 12.74 -30.61 3.57
C VAL A 406 11.59 -31.59 3.48
N MET A 407 11.14 -32.11 4.63
CA MET A 407 9.97 -33.00 4.66
C MET A 407 8.70 -32.27 4.20
N ILE A 408 7.99 -32.91 3.29
CA ILE A 408 6.68 -32.48 2.78
C ILE A 408 5.61 -33.01 3.74
N ASP A 409 4.78 -32.12 4.28
CA ASP A 409 3.63 -32.52 5.07
C ASP A 409 2.44 -32.93 4.18
N ARG A 410 1.46 -33.61 4.79
CA ARG A 410 0.30 -34.16 4.07
C ARG A 410 -0.46 -33.10 3.27
N MET A 411 -0.65 -31.90 3.84
CA MET A 411 -1.37 -30.80 3.20
C MET A 411 -0.62 -30.31 1.95
N ILE A 412 0.67 -30.05 2.04
CA ILE A 412 1.49 -29.60 0.90
C ILE A 412 1.57 -30.71 -0.17
N ALA A 413 1.69 -31.96 0.25
CA ALA A 413 1.68 -33.09 -0.69
C ALA A 413 0.35 -33.16 -1.46
N SER A 414 -0.78 -32.96 -0.79
CA SER A 414 -2.10 -32.92 -1.41
C SER A 414 -2.21 -31.81 -2.45
N LEU A 415 -1.76 -30.59 -2.12
CA LEU A 415 -1.78 -29.44 -3.03
C LEU A 415 -0.92 -29.66 -4.27
N LEU A 416 0.32 -30.11 -4.09
CA LEU A 416 1.24 -30.38 -5.21
C LEU A 416 0.73 -31.52 -6.10
N CYS A 417 0.20 -32.58 -5.51
CA CYS A 417 -0.39 -33.71 -6.25
C CYS A 417 -1.59 -33.22 -7.09
N SER A 418 -2.49 -32.44 -6.51
CA SER A 418 -3.64 -31.88 -7.22
C SER A 418 -3.22 -30.99 -8.40
N ALA A 419 -2.21 -30.14 -8.21
CA ALA A 419 -1.67 -29.31 -9.28
C ALA A 419 -1.13 -30.14 -10.46
N ILE A 420 -0.34 -31.18 -10.17
CA ILE A 420 0.20 -32.07 -11.23
C ILE A 420 -0.93 -32.78 -11.96
N ILE A 421 -1.95 -33.28 -11.25
CA ILE A 421 -3.11 -33.95 -11.86
C ILE A 421 -3.86 -32.99 -12.79
N SER A 422 -4.08 -31.73 -12.34
CA SER A 422 -4.76 -30.69 -13.11
C SER A 422 -4.03 -30.39 -14.42
N ASP A 423 -2.78 -29.99 -14.34
CA ASP A 423 -2.00 -29.48 -15.48
C ASP A 423 -1.62 -30.58 -16.49
N THR A 424 -1.46 -31.82 -15.99
CA THR A 424 -1.18 -32.96 -16.85
C THR A 424 -2.43 -33.66 -17.35
N LEU A 425 -3.62 -33.17 -17.03
CA LEU A 425 -4.90 -33.82 -17.34
C LEU A 425 -4.88 -35.30 -16.94
N MET A 426 -4.51 -35.57 -15.69
CA MET A 426 -4.33 -36.93 -15.18
C MET A 426 -3.37 -37.75 -16.06
N PHE A 427 -2.21 -37.16 -16.37
CA PHE A 427 -1.11 -37.75 -17.18
C PHE A 427 -1.42 -37.98 -18.67
N ARG A 428 -2.51 -37.39 -19.20
CA ARG A 428 -2.90 -37.51 -20.61
C ARG A 428 -2.43 -36.34 -21.48
N SER A 429 -2.03 -35.23 -20.83
CA SER A 429 -1.50 -34.08 -21.56
C SER A 429 -0.19 -34.42 -22.24
N PRO A 430 0.04 -33.97 -23.50
CA PRO A 430 1.33 -34.13 -24.18
C PRO A 430 2.46 -33.33 -23.49
N THR A 431 2.14 -32.49 -22.50
CA THR A 431 3.12 -31.81 -21.65
C THR A 431 3.63 -32.72 -20.55
N CYS A 432 2.87 -33.77 -20.18
CA CYS A 432 3.22 -34.68 -19.11
C CYS A 432 4.49 -35.45 -19.40
N THR A 433 5.37 -35.52 -18.41
CA THR A 433 6.61 -36.31 -18.46
C THR A 433 6.59 -37.41 -17.40
N ASP A 434 7.53 -38.35 -17.50
CA ASP A 434 7.72 -39.40 -16.48
C ASP A 434 8.13 -38.78 -15.11
N VAL A 435 8.67 -37.58 -15.12
CA VAL A 435 9.03 -36.86 -13.89
C VAL A 435 7.76 -36.42 -13.14
N ASP A 436 6.76 -35.89 -13.87
CA ASP A 436 5.48 -35.50 -13.31
C ASP A 436 4.74 -36.68 -12.70
N ARG A 437 4.70 -37.80 -13.45
CA ARG A 437 4.03 -39.03 -13.02
C ARG A 437 4.64 -39.54 -11.70
N ARG A 438 5.97 -39.67 -11.65
CA ARG A 438 6.67 -40.12 -10.43
C ARG A 438 6.48 -39.16 -9.25
N ALA A 439 6.50 -37.85 -9.51
CA ALA A 439 6.25 -36.84 -8.48
C ALA A 439 4.83 -36.96 -7.90
N ALA A 440 3.81 -37.07 -8.77
CA ALA A 440 2.42 -37.25 -8.35
C ALA A 440 2.21 -38.53 -7.54
N GLU A 441 2.77 -39.67 -7.99
CA GLU A 441 2.69 -40.96 -7.29
C GLU A 441 3.36 -40.90 -5.89
N SER A 442 4.50 -40.21 -5.78
CA SER A 442 5.19 -40.03 -4.51
C SER A 442 4.38 -39.12 -3.55
N LEU A 443 3.86 -38.03 -4.08
CA LEU A 443 3.02 -37.08 -3.33
C LEU A 443 1.70 -37.71 -2.89
N ALA A 444 1.06 -38.53 -3.75
CA ALA A 444 -0.17 -39.24 -3.41
C ALA A 444 0.03 -40.22 -2.24
N LYS A 445 1.20 -40.92 -2.20
CA LYS A 445 1.56 -41.77 -1.05
C LYS A 445 1.72 -40.97 0.25
N ILE A 446 2.37 -39.81 0.20
CA ILE A 446 2.54 -38.92 1.38
C ILE A 446 1.19 -38.39 1.86
N ALA A 447 0.34 -38.02 0.91
CA ALA A 447 -0.97 -37.45 1.17
C ALA A 447 -2.05 -38.49 1.53
N ASP A 448 -1.79 -39.79 1.24
CA ASP A 448 -2.76 -40.87 1.34
C ASP A 448 -4.00 -40.60 0.48
N ILE A 449 -3.75 -40.39 -0.83
CA ILE A 449 -4.76 -39.99 -1.82
C ILE A 449 -4.77 -41.03 -2.94
N ASP A 450 -5.99 -41.40 -3.37
CA ASP A 450 -6.20 -42.09 -4.64
C ASP A 450 -6.27 -41.06 -5.79
N ILE A 451 -5.33 -41.15 -6.72
CA ILE A 451 -5.17 -40.19 -7.83
C ILE A 451 -6.41 -40.15 -8.72
N GLU A 452 -6.99 -41.31 -9.05
CA GLU A 452 -8.14 -41.38 -9.97
C GLU A 452 -9.39 -40.80 -9.36
N SER A 453 -9.62 -41.06 -8.06
CA SER A 453 -10.75 -40.49 -7.30
C SER A 453 -10.61 -38.98 -7.21
N LEU A 454 -9.43 -38.48 -6.83
CA LEU A 454 -9.16 -37.06 -6.74
C LEU A 454 -9.33 -36.34 -8.07
N ALA A 455 -8.76 -36.91 -9.17
CA ALA A 455 -8.89 -36.35 -10.51
C ALA A 455 -10.36 -36.20 -10.94
N ARG A 456 -11.15 -37.25 -10.71
CA ARG A 456 -12.58 -37.25 -11.04
C ARG A 456 -13.34 -36.16 -10.28
N GLU A 457 -13.07 -36.02 -9.00
CA GLU A 457 -13.73 -35.02 -8.16
C GLU A 457 -13.33 -33.60 -8.55
N MET A 458 -12.02 -33.36 -8.82
CA MET A 458 -11.49 -32.06 -9.25
C MET A 458 -12.10 -31.61 -10.58
N PHE A 459 -12.04 -32.46 -11.59
CA PHE A 459 -12.55 -32.14 -12.92
C PHE A 459 -14.07 -31.97 -12.92
N ASN A 460 -14.80 -32.73 -12.10
CA ASN A 460 -16.23 -32.52 -11.92
C ASN A 460 -16.55 -31.20 -11.23
N ALA A 461 -15.76 -30.78 -10.25
CA ALA A 461 -15.92 -29.49 -9.60
C ALA A 461 -15.62 -28.32 -10.55
N GLY A 462 -14.58 -28.45 -11.36
CA GLY A 462 -14.21 -27.46 -12.40
C GLY A 462 -15.20 -27.37 -13.55
N SER A 463 -15.96 -28.46 -13.80
CA SER A 463 -16.94 -28.58 -14.88
C SER A 463 -18.37 -28.28 -14.47
N ASN A 464 -18.62 -27.61 -13.33
CA ASN A 464 -19.99 -27.24 -12.87
C ASN A 464 -20.65 -26.21 -13.81
N LEU A 465 -20.80 -26.58 -15.08
CA LEU A 465 -21.19 -25.69 -16.18
C LEU A 465 -22.69 -25.66 -16.42
N LYS A 466 -23.45 -26.54 -15.73
CA LYS A 466 -24.92 -26.62 -15.92
C LYS A 466 -25.65 -25.31 -15.62
N ASN A 467 -25.17 -24.56 -14.65
CA ASN A 467 -25.79 -23.31 -14.20
C ASN A 467 -25.14 -22.04 -14.79
N LYS A 468 -24.07 -22.17 -15.58
CA LYS A 468 -23.37 -21.04 -16.20
C LYS A 468 -24.02 -20.61 -17.50
N THR A 469 -23.95 -19.32 -17.77
CA THR A 469 -24.34 -18.73 -19.06
C THR A 469 -23.33 -19.10 -20.16
N ALA A 470 -23.71 -18.98 -21.43
CA ALA A 470 -22.79 -19.20 -22.54
C ALA A 470 -21.57 -18.26 -22.49
N GLU A 471 -21.76 -17.02 -22.02
CA GLU A 471 -20.70 -16.03 -21.84
C GLU A 471 -19.69 -16.49 -20.77
N GLU A 472 -20.17 -16.87 -19.58
CA GLU A 472 -19.32 -17.36 -18.49
C GLU A 472 -18.53 -18.59 -18.89
N ILE A 473 -19.14 -19.51 -19.66
CA ILE A 473 -18.48 -20.71 -20.19
C ILE A 473 -17.42 -20.33 -21.22
N CYS A 474 -17.76 -19.46 -22.18
CA CYS A 474 -16.86 -19.07 -23.26
C CYS A 474 -15.57 -18.42 -22.76
N PHE A 475 -15.67 -17.58 -21.72
CA PHE A 475 -14.54 -16.82 -21.22
C PHE A 475 -13.87 -17.39 -19.96
N GLN A 476 -14.25 -18.57 -19.50
CA GLN A 476 -13.67 -19.21 -18.32
C GLN A 476 -12.18 -19.53 -18.49
N ASP A 477 -11.78 -20.15 -19.63
CA ASP A 477 -10.37 -20.32 -20.04
C ASP A 477 -10.21 -19.91 -21.50
N PHE A 478 -10.19 -18.60 -21.73
CA PHE A 478 -10.11 -17.98 -23.05
C PHE A 478 -8.78 -17.25 -23.23
N LYS A 479 -8.09 -17.48 -24.35
CA LYS A 479 -6.83 -16.78 -24.68
C LYS A 479 -6.89 -16.24 -26.10
N LYS A 480 -6.38 -15.01 -26.27
CA LYS A 480 -6.24 -14.36 -27.59
C LYS A 480 -4.85 -14.66 -28.17
N PHE A 481 -4.80 -14.80 -29.45
CA PHE A 481 -3.59 -15.06 -30.23
C PHE A 481 -3.58 -14.14 -31.46
N ASN A 482 -2.38 -13.78 -31.88
CA ASN A 482 -2.15 -13.04 -33.12
C ASN A 482 -1.10 -13.77 -33.93
N ILE A 483 -1.42 -14.13 -35.17
CA ILE A 483 -0.51 -14.80 -36.10
C ILE A 483 -0.62 -14.10 -37.45
N GLY A 484 0.43 -13.38 -37.85
CA GLY A 484 0.39 -12.48 -39.00
C GLY A 484 -0.64 -11.37 -38.81
N ASP A 485 -1.56 -11.23 -39.74
CA ASP A 485 -2.65 -10.24 -39.70
C ASP A 485 -3.96 -10.77 -39.10
N VAL A 486 -3.97 -12.00 -38.58
CA VAL A 486 -5.18 -12.66 -38.04
C VAL A 486 -5.18 -12.64 -36.52
N GLU A 487 -6.18 -11.97 -35.93
CA GLU A 487 -6.46 -12.03 -34.49
C GLU A 487 -7.54 -13.06 -34.19
N PHE A 488 -7.24 -14.06 -33.38
CA PHE A 488 -8.21 -15.05 -33.01
C PHE A 488 -8.19 -15.42 -31.53
N GLY A 489 -9.34 -15.89 -31.03
CA GLY A 489 -9.50 -16.37 -29.67
C GLY A 489 -9.68 -17.86 -29.61
N VAL A 490 -9.15 -18.50 -28.56
CA VAL A 490 -9.36 -19.92 -28.29
C VAL A 490 -9.79 -20.11 -26.85
N GLY A 491 -11.03 -20.57 -26.67
CA GLY A 491 -11.53 -21.07 -25.39
C GLY A 491 -11.31 -22.58 -25.27
N GLN A 492 -11.23 -23.09 -24.03
CA GLN A 492 -11.14 -24.52 -23.76
C GLN A 492 -11.88 -24.91 -22.49
N ILE A 493 -12.57 -26.04 -22.57
CA ILE A 493 -13.16 -26.73 -21.44
C ILE A 493 -12.78 -28.20 -21.50
N ASN A 494 -12.44 -28.75 -20.35
CA ASN A 494 -12.11 -30.15 -20.17
C ASN A 494 -13.21 -30.80 -19.32
N SER A 495 -13.74 -31.94 -19.77
CA SER A 495 -14.67 -32.75 -19.00
C SER A 495 -14.38 -34.27 -19.18
N MET A 496 -14.73 -35.03 -18.17
CA MET A 496 -14.75 -36.51 -18.24
C MET A 496 -16.11 -37.03 -18.69
N ASN A 497 -17.12 -36.16 -18.81
CA ASN A 497 -18.50 -36.51 -19.15
C ASN A 497 -18.86 -36.02 -20.56
N LYS A 498 -19.16 -36.96 -21.46
CA LYS A 498 -19.51 -36.66 -22.85
C LYS A 498 -20.86 -35.92 -22.96
N ASP A 499 -21.82 -36.30 -22.12
CA ASP A 499 -23.15 -35.67 -22.15
C ASP A 499 -23.08 -34.19 -21.71
N GLU A 500 -22.24 -33.88 -20.74
CA GLU A 500 -21.98 -32.52 -20.33
C GLU A 500 -21.34 -31.69 -21.45
N LEU A 501 -20.37 -32.22 -22.17
CA LEU A 501 -19.76 -31.55 -23.33
C LEU A 501 -20.78 -31.31 -24.44
N HIS A 502 -21.74 -32.22 -24.63
CA HIS A 502 -22.82 -32.04 -25.59
C HIS A 502 -23.76 -30.87 -25.16
N ASP A 503 -24.18 -30.82 -23.90
CA ASP A 503 -25.00 -29.76 -23.37
C ASP A 503 -24.32 -28.39 -23.51
N ILE A 504 -22.99 -28.33 -23.33
CA ILE A 504 -22.19 -27.11 -23.50
C ILE A 504 -22.12 -26.70 -24.97
N LYS A 505 -21.92 -27.65 -25.87
CA LYS A 505 -21.93 -27.41 -27.32
C LYS A 505 -23.21 -26.68 -27.76
N GLU A 506 -24.36 -27.20 -27.34
CA GLU A 506 -25.65 -26.61 -27.64
C GLU A 506 -25.80 -25.17 -27.13
N LYS A 507 -25.23 -24.87 -25.97
CA LYS A 507 -25.23 -23.50 -25.40
C LYS A 507 -24.28 -22.56 -26.12
N LEU A 508 -23.10 -23.04 -26.54
CA LEU A 508 -22.03 -22.20 -27.08
C LEU A 508 -22.19 -21.86 -28.55
N ILE A 509 -22.68 -22.79 -29.38
CA ILE A 509 -22.82 -22.55 -30.83
C ILE A 509 -23.52 -21.22 -31.14
N PRO A 510 -24.70 -20.90 -30.55
CA PRO A 510 -25.36 -19.63 -30.84
C PRO A 510 -24.65 -18.39 -30.32
N TYR A 511 -23.76 -18.55 -29.33
CA TYR A 511 -23.06 -17.44 -28.67
C TYR A 511 -21.69 -17.11 -29.29
N LEU A 512 -21.01 -18.06 -29.93
CA LEU A 512 -19.64 -17.88 -30.43
C LEU A 512 -19.48 -16.66 -31.33
N LYS A 513 -20.45 -16.41 -32.20
CA LYS A 513 -20.42 -15.25 -33.10
C LYS A 513 -20.47 -13.92 -32.35
N GLU A 514 -21.31 -13.83 -31.32
CA GLU A 514 -21.39 -12.64 -30.46
C GLU A 514 -20.09 -12.44 -29.66
N ALA A 515 -19.55 -13.53 -29.10
CA ALA A 515 -18.27 -13.53 -28.39
C ALA A 515 -17.12 -13.04 -29.29
N MET A 516 -17.04 -13.48 -30.53
CA MET A 516 -16.04 -13.07 -31.50
C MET A 516 -16.09 -11.53 -31.72
N TYR A 517 -17.28 -10.98 -32.02
CA TYR A 517 -17.45 -9.55 -32.25
C TYR A 517 -17.18 -8.71 -31.01
N SER A 518 -17.65 -9.14 -29.83
CA SER A 518 -17.43 -8.42 -28.57
C SER A 518 -15.95 -8.29 -28.20
N GLN A 519 -15.13 -9.25 -28.63
CA GLN A 519 -13.70 -9.30 -28.37
C GLN A 519 -12.84 -8.69 -29.51
N GLY A 520 -13.47 -8.22 -30.61
CA GLY A 520 -12.78 -7.64 -31.76
C GLY A 520 -11.90 -8.64 -32.53
N LEU A 521 -12.33 -9.91 -32.62
CA LEU A 521 -11.55 -10.98 -33.22
C LEU A 521 -12.02 -11.29 -34.64
N ASP A 522 -11.10 -11.74 -35.50
CA ASP A 522 -11.39 -12.21 -36.85
C ASP A 522 -11.99 -13.63 -36.82
N ARG A 523 -11.52 -14.45 -35.88
CA ARG A 523 -11.93 -15.85 -35.71
C ARG A 523 -12.01 -16.22 -34.23
N ILE A 524 -12.91 -17.16 -33.94
CA ILE A 524 -13.01 -17.75 -32.60
C ILE A 524 -13.07 -19.27 -32.70
N PHE A 525 -12.37 -19.92 -31.79
CA PHE A 525 -12.34 -21.37 -31.64
C PHE A 525 -12.68 -21.76 -30.21
N PHE A 526 -13.35 -22.89 -30.02
CA PHE A 526 -13.63 -23.41 -28.70
C PHE A 526 -13.43 -24.90 -28.64
N MET A 527 -12.54 -25.35 -27.74
CA MET A 527 -12.17 -26.76 -27.54
C MET A 527 -13.06 -27.38 -26.47
N LEU A 528 -13.90 -28.33 -26.86
CA LEU A 528 -14.65 -29.22 -25.98
C LEU A 528 -13.85 -30.52 -25.83
N THR A 529 -13.04 -30.58 -24.78
CA THR A 529 -12.05 -31.68 -24.62
C THR A 529 -12.60 -32.78 -23.72
N ASN A 530 -12.75 -34.00 -24.27
CA ASN A 530 -13.03 -35.18 -23.48
C ASN A 530 -11.70 -35.80 -23.03
N ILE A 531 -11.45 -35.76 -21.74
CA ILE A 531 -10.20 -36.23 -21.13
C ILE A 531 -10.09 -37.76 -21.25
N ILE A 532 -11.21 -38.49 -21.12
CA ILE A 532 -11.22 -39.97 -21.16
C ILE A 532 -10.96 -40.48 -22.57
N GLU A 533 -11.62 -39.89 -23.56
CA GLU A 533 -11.49 -40.29 -24.96
C GLU A 533 -10.26 -39.70 -25.65
N GLU A 534 -9.51 -38.83 -24.93
CA GLU A 534 -8.34 -38.10 -25.47
C GLU A 534 -8.66 -37.40 -26.79
N SER A 535 -9.81 -36.73 -26.86
CA SER A 535 -10.31 -36.08 -28.06
C SER A 535 -10.90 -34.70 -27.76
N THR A 536 -10.85 -33.81 -28.75
CA THR A 536 -11.46 -32.50 -28.67
C THR A 536 -12.46 -32.34 -29.82
N GLU A 537 -13.70 -31.99 -29.50
CA GLU A 537 -14.61 -31.41 -30.46
C GLU A 537 -14.33 -29.93 -30.57
N LEU A 538 -14.01 -29.43 -31.77
CA LEU A 538 -13.62 -28.04 -31.98
C LEU A 538 -14.76 -27.27 -32.63
N LEU A 539 -15.32 -26.30 -31.89
CA LEU A 539 -16.26 -25.33 -32.43
C LEU A 539 -15.48 -24.13 -32.98
N CYS A 540 -15.96 -23.54 -34.07
CA CYS A 540 -15.34 -22.34 -34.66
C CYS A 540 -16.37 -21.43 -35.33
N ASP A 541 -16.07 -20.11 -35.35
CA ASP A 541 -16.80 -19.11 -36.09
C ASP A 541 -15.81 -18.05 -36.63
N GLY A 542 -16.19 -17.35 -37.71
CA GLY A 542 -15.37 -16.33 -38.38
C GLY A 542 -14.96 -16.76 -39.79
N ALA A 543 -14.62 -15.74 -40.61
CA ALA A 543 -14.23 -15.96 -42.01
C ALA A 543 -12.93 -16.77 -42.10
N GLY A 544 -12.97 -17.92 -42.78
CA GLY A 544 -11.82 -18.81 -42.94
C GLY A 544 -11.43 -19.60 -41.67
N ALA A 545 -12.27 -19.59 -40.60
CA ALA A 545 -11.97 -20.34 -39.39
C ALA A 545 -12.00 -21.85 -39.59
N ARG A 546 -12.97 -22.35 -40.37
CA ARG A 546 -13.14 -23.75 -40.62
C ARG A 546 -12.05 -24.30 -41.56
N GLU A 547 -11.74 -23.52 -42.60
CA GLU A 547 -10.65 -23.80 -43.53
C GLU A 547 -9.31 -23.91 -42.78
N GLN A 548 -9.03 -22.97 -41.88
CA GLN A 548 -7.83 -23.00 -41.05
C GLN A 548 -7.70 -24.31 -40.24
N VAL A 549 -8.81 -24.84 -39.72
CA VAL A 549 -8.79 -26.10 -38.98
C VAL A 549 -8.53 -27.29 -39.93
N PHE A 550 -9.14 -27.26 -41.10
CA PHE A 550 -8.95 -28.34 -42.09
C PHE A 550 -7.51 -28.40 -42.59
N ASP A 551 -6.90 -27.23 -42.88
CA ASP A 551 -5.50 -27.14 -43.27
C ASP A 551 -4.56 -27.55 -42.14
N ALA A 552 -4.85 -27.16 -40.91
CA ALA A 552 -4.01 -27.43 -39.75
C ALA A 552 -3.99 -28.91 -39.34
N PHE A 553 -5.07 -29.65 -39.62
CA PHE A 553 -5.23 -31.06 -39.18
C PHE A 553 -5.47 -32.06 -40.32
N ASP A 554 -5.27 -31.65 -41.57
CA ASP A 554 -5.47 -32.49 -42.79
C ASP A 554 -6.84 -33.19 -42.81
N LEU A 555 -7.90 -32.39 -42.52
CA LEU A 555 -9.26 -32.90 -42.48
C LEU A 555 -9.97 -32.71 -43.82
N ARG A 556 -10.98 -33.55 -44.09
CA ARG A 556 -11.79 -33.42 -45.32
C ARG A 556 -12.83 -32.36 -45.16
N GLU A 557 -13.10 -31.57 -46.20
CA GLU A 557 -14.03 -30.44 -46.23
C GLU A 557 -15.50 -30.81 -45.94
N ASP A 558 -15.87 -32.12 -46.07
CA ASP A 558 -17.22 -32.62 -45.84
C ASP A 558 -17.52 -33.03 -44.39
N THR A 559 -16.59 -32.83 -43.47
CA THR A 559 -16.72 -33.20 -42.06
C THR A 559 -17.67 -32.24 -41.33
N GLU A 560 -18.85 -32.70 -40.86
CA GLU A 560 -19.83 -31.88 -40.14
C GLU A 560 -19.34 -31.42 -38.75
N ASP A 561 -18.94 -32.39 -37.92
CA ASP A 561 -18.41 -32.16 -36.58
C ASP A 561 -16.88 -32.33 -36.58
N ILE A 562 -16.17 -31.32 -36.16
CA ILE A 562 -14.70 -31.33 -36.11
C ILE A 562 -14.21 -32.03 -34.85
N ILE A 563 -13.95 -33.34 -34.95
CA ILE A 563 -13.44 -34.15 -33.83
C ILE A 563 -11.94 -34.44 -34.05
N LEU A 564 -11.11 -33.82 -33.20
CA LEU A 564 -9.65 -33.97 -33.23
C LEU A 564 -9.22 -35.04 -32.23
N LYS A 565 -8.95 -36.26 -32.72
CA LYS A 565 -8.48 -37.37 -31.89
C LYS A 565 -7.02 -37.15 -31.48
N GLY A 566 -6.70 -37.41 -30.20
CA GLY A 566 -5.36 -37.21 -29.64
C GLY A 566 -5.01 -35.75 -29.39
N VAL A 567 -5.93 -34.80 -29.61
CA VAL A 567 -5.73 -33.37 -29.34
C VAL A 567 -6.45 -33.00 -28.05
N VAL A 568 -5.68 -32.73 -27.00
CA VAL A 568 -6.19 -32.38 -25.68
C VAL A 568 -5.55 -31.08 -25.14
N SER A 569 -4.58 -30.54 -25.85
CA SER A 569 -3.82 -29.37 -25.40
C SER A 569 -3.88 -28.23 -26.42
N ARG A 570 -4.54 -27.13 -26.06
CA ARG A 570 -4.51 -25.86 -26.82
C ARG A 570 -3.08 -25.44 -27.16
N LYS A 571 -2.21 -25.38 -26.14
CA LYS A 571 -0.86 -24.82 -26.20
C LYS A 571 0.11 -25.65 -27.05
N LYS A 572 0.08 -27.00 -26.94
CA LYS A 572 1.05 -27.87 -27.60
C LYS A 572 0.56 -28.52 -28.89
N GLN A 573 -0.74 -28.56 -29.09
CA GLN A 573 -1.30 -29.31 -30.24
C GLN A 573 -2.15 -28.41 -31.14
N LEU A 574 -3.05 -27.56 -30.59
CA LEU A 574 -3.89 -26.71 -31.45
C LEU A 574 -3.11 -25.53 -32.03
N ILE A 575 -2.53 -24.71 -31.17
CA ILE A 575 -1.85 -23.45 -31.58
C ILE A 575 -0.65 -23.72 -32.51
N PRO A 576 0.26 -24.66 -32.24
CA PRO A 576 1.37 -24.91 -33.16
C PRO A 576 0.91 -25.32 -34.57
N ASN A 577 -0.15 -26.15 -34.67
CA ASN A 577 -0.70 -26.54 -35.97
C ASN A 577 -1.35 -25.35 -36.70
N PHE A 578 -2.03 -24.46 -35.97
CA PHE A 578 -2.56 -23.21 -36.54
C PHE A 578 -1.45 -22.27 -37.04
N VAL A 579 -0.33 -22.18 -36.32
CA VAL A 579 0.83 -21.36 -36.75
C VAL A 579 1.38 -21.92 -38.07
N ILE A 580 1.51 -23.24 -38.20
CA ILE A 580 2.01 -23.87 -39.44
C ILE A 580 1.06 -23.61 -40.61
N ALA A 581 -0.26 -23.80 -40.39
CA ALA A 581 -1.26 -23.61 -41.44
C ALA A 581 -1.39 -22.14 -41.91
N LEU A 582 -1.17 -21.14 -41.04
CA LEU A 582 -1.24 -19.73 -41.39
C LEU A 582 0.07 -19.16 -41.98
N GLN A 583 1.16 -19.91 -41.93
CA GLN A 583 2.47 -19.52 -42.51
C GLN A 583 2.71 -20.15 -43.91
N GLN A 584 1.86 -21.09 -44.31
CA GLN A 584 1.84 -21.66 -45.68
C GLN A 584 0.97 -20.81 -46.61
#